data_8991929ff7bdf499a40787ffa3378f42
#
_entry.id   8991929ff7bdf499a40787ffa3378f42
#
_cell.length_a   1.000
_cell.length_b   1.000
_cell.length_c   1.000
_cell.angle_alpha   90.00
_cell.angle_beta   90.00
_cell.angle_gamma   90.00
#
_symmetry.space_group_name_H-M   'P 1'
#
loop_
_entity.id
_entity.type
_entity.pdbx_description
1 polymer ?
#
loop_
_entity_poly.entity_id
_entity_poly.type
_entity_poly.pdbx_seq_one_letter_code
_entity_poly.pdbx_strand_id
1 'polypeptide(L)'
;MFHKKPSMTESWEKTGPEFYSEIQREIICYGADMLKPGGYIVFSTCTFSPLEDEGTIQYFLEKHPEFELEKEIRLWPHKVRGEGHYVTLLHKKEATGDLTGFPGGAAMHNYQKTKGVDSFFDFLKEAKISLEFDEKRLSLQGDHLYYLPENMIDTSGLRLLRCGWYLGNIKKNRFEPSGAFAVGLKKSECGQVIDIAYDDQMAVKYLKCETLEVENVKGKGWYLVCASGYPLGWGKLANGTLKNKYPAGWRWQS
;
A
#
# COMPACT_ATOMS: atom_id res chain seq x y z
N MET A 1 -14.78 -13.98 -8.02
CA MET A 1 -13.48 -14.68 -8.02
C MET A 1 -13.43 -15.83 -9.02
N PHE A 2 -14.39 -16.74 -9.05
CA PHE A 2 -14.46 -17.88 -10.00
C PHE A 2 -14.48 -17.47 -11.46
N HIS A 3 -15.12 -16.35 -11.81
CA HIS A 3 -15.08 -15.80 -13.18
C HIS A 3 -13.67 -15.47 -13.66
N LYS A 4 -12.77 -15.08 -12.75
CA LYS A 4 -11.37 -14.70 -13.09
C LYS A 4 -10.42 -15.90 -13.08
N LYS A 5 -10.74 -16.94 -12.31
CA LYS A 5 -9.93 -18.17 -12.20
C LYS A 5 -10.85 -19.39 -12.00
N PRO A 6 -11.37 -20.00 -13.09
CA PRO A 6 -12.24 -21.17 -13.01
C PRO A 6 -11.63 -22.35 -12.23
N SER A 7 -10.32 -22.54 -12.29
CA SER A 7 -9.61 -23.58 -11.51
C SER A 7 -9.77 -23.50 -9.99
N MET A 8 -10.18 -22.35 -9.46
CA MET A 8 -10.48 -22.22 -8.04
C MET A 8 -11.78 -22.93 -7.63
N THR A 9 -12.67 -23.26 -8.58
CA THR A 9 -13.88 -24.01 -8.33
C THR A 9 -13.54 -25.42 -7.83
N GLU A 10 -12.55 -26.06 -8.45
CA GLU A 10 -12.09 -27.41 -8.04
C GLU A 10 -11.55 -27.43 -6.61
N SER A 11 -10.84 -26.39 -6.20
CA SER A 11 -10.35 -26.27 -4.82
C SER A 11 -11.50 -26.03 -3.85
N TRP A 12 -12.47 -25.21 -4.21
CA TRP A 12 -13.63 -24.93 -3.38
C TRP A 12 -14.56 -26.16 -3.25
N GLU A 13 -14.74 -26.94 -4.30
CA GLU A 13 -15.49 -28.20 -4.26
C GLU A 13 -14.88 -29.23 -3.31
N LYS A 14 -13.56 -29.21 -3.14
CA LYS A 14 -12.86 -30.15 -2.24
C LYS A 14 -12.90 -29.72 -0.78
N THR A 15 -12.86 -28.42 -0.50
CA THR A 15 -12.74 -27.88 0.87
C THR A 15 -14.08 -27.39 1.42
N GLY A 16 -14.92 -26.80 0.57
CA GLY A 16 -16.24 -26.32 0.94
C GLY A 16 -16.25 -25.08 1.86
N PRO A 17 -17.46 -24.56 2.14
CA PRO A 17 -17.64 -23.41 3.03
C PRO A 17 -17.24 -23.72 4.48
N GLU A 18 -17.32 -24.96 4.92
CA GLU A 18 -16.97 -25.42 6.27
C GLU A 18 -15.52 -25.09 6.59
N PHE A 19 -14.62 -25.46 5.70
CA PHE A 19 -13.20 -25.21 5.86
C PHE A 19 -12.88 -23.69 5.91
N TYR A 20 -13.47 -22.91 5.02
CA TYR A 20 -13.20 -21.47 4.97
C TYR A 20 -13.83 -20.74 6.15
N SER A 21 -15.01 -21.14 6.62
CA SER A 21 -15.66 -20.53 7.79
C SER A 21 -14.84 -20.73 9.08
N GLU A 22 -14.18 -21.87 9.26
CA GLU A 22 -13.30 -22.10 10.40
C GLU A 22 -12.12 -21.11 10.41
N ILE A 23 -11.44 -20.96 9.26
CA ILE A 23 -10.34 -20.00 9.11
C ILE A 23 -10.81 -18.55 9.35
N GLN A 24 -11.97 -18.17 8.81
CA GLN A 24 -12.53 -16.83 8.99
C GLN A 24 -12.85 -16.53 10.45
N ARG A 25 -13.41 -17.51 11.18
CA ARG A 25 -13.70 -17.41 12.63
C ARG A 25 -12.43 -17.20 13.44
N GLU A 26 -11.36 -17.90 13.11
CA GLU A 26 -10.07 -17.70 13.76
C GLU A 26 -9.49 -16.31 13.50
N ILE A 27 -9.49 -15.86 12.23
CA ILE A 27 -8.95 -14.55 11.83
C ILE A 27 -9.71 -13.40 12.48
N ILE A 28 -11.05 -13.45 12.52
CA ILE A 28 -11.83 -12.35 13.12
C ILE A 28 -11.64 -12.27 14.64
N CYS A 29 -11.45 -13.40 15.32
CA CYS A 29 -11.11 -13.42 16.74
C CYS A 29 -9.75 -12.77 17.02
N TYR A 30 -8.72 -13.05 16.21
CA TYR A 30 -7.45 -12.30 16.32
C TYR A 30 -7.63 -10.80 16.10
N GLY A 31 -8.54 -10.41 15.18
CA GLY A 31 -8.92 -9.01 14.99
C GLY A 31 -9.50 -8.37 16.25
N ALA A 32 -10.33 -9.11 16.99
CA ALA A 32 -10.91 -8.66 18.25
C ALA A 32 -9.86 -8.43 19.34
N ASP A 33 -8.88 -9.33 19.45
CA ASP A 33 -7.79 -9.23 20.43
C ASP A 33 -6.89 -8.01 20.18
N MET A 34 -6.69 -7.66 18.91
CA MET A 34 -5.87 -6.50 18.53
C MET A 34 -6.60 -5.17 18.66
N LEU A 35 -7.93 -5.17 18.75
CA LEU A 35 -8.73 -3.95 18.73
C LEU A 35 -8.90 -3.37 20.14
N LYS A 36 -8.67 -2.06 20.26
CA LYS A 36 -8.97 -1.31 21.50
C LYS A 36 -10.48 -1.22 21.72
N PRO A 37 -10.94 -1.09 22.99
CA PRO A 37 -12.33 -0.69 23.29
C PRO A 37 -12.73 0.57 22.52
N GLY A 38 -13.99 0.67 22.12
CA GLY A 38 -14.50 1.74 21.25
C GLY A 38 -14.10 1.63 19.79
N GLY A 39 -13.33 0.61 19.40
CA GLY A 39 -12.88 0.42 18.03
C GLY A 39 -13.89 -0.35 17.17
N TYR A 40 -13.64 -0.35 15.85
CA TYR A 40 -14.53 -0.97 14.87
C TYR A 40 -13.79 -2.02 14.04
N ILE A 41 -14.49 -3.13 13.71
CA ILE A 41 -14.07 -4.12 12.72
C ILE A 41 -15.04 -4.08 11.55
N VAL A 42 -14.52 -4.01 10.34
CA VAL A 42 -15.27 -4.30 9.12
C VAL A 42 -14.89 -5.70 8.67
N PHE A 43 -15.85 -6.62 8.70
CA PHE A 43 -15.69 -7.95 8.10
C PHE A 43 -16.39 -7.98 6.76
N SER A 44 -15.73 -8.54 5.75
CA SER A 44 -16.33 -8.66 4.42
C SER A 44 -15.87 -9.91 3.68
N THR A 45 -16.77 -10.48 2.90
CA THR A 45 -16.51 -11.63 2.04
C THR A 45 -17.06 -11.40 0.63
N CYS A 46 -16.58 -12.20 -0.32
CA CYS A 46 -17.13 -12.26 -1.69
C CYS A 46 -17.93 -13.54 -1.91
N THR A 47 -18.22 -14.31 -0.88
CA THR A 47 -19.05 -15.51 -0.94
C THR A 47 -20.54 -15.17 -0.76
N PHE A 48 -21.40 -16.12 -1.04
CA PHE A 48 -22.83 -16.09 -0.74
C PHE A 48 -23.23 -17.18 0.25
N SER A 49 -22.23 -17.87 0.83
CA SER A 49 -22.46 -18.94 1.81
C SER A 49 -22.88 -18.34 3.15
N PRO A 50 -24.10 -18.66 3.65
CA PRO A 50 -24.50 -18.19 4.99
C PRO A 50 -23.57 -18.64 6.10
N LEU A 51 -22.89 -19.77 5.94
CA LEU A 51 -21.94 -20.28 6.92
C LEU A 51 -20.68 -19.41 7.05
N GLU A 52 -20.18 -18.91 5.92
CA GLU A 52 -19.03 -18.02 5.83
C GLU A 52 -19.38 -16.56 6.16
N ASP A 53 -20.64 -16.17 6.00
CA ASP A 53 -21.14 -14.82 6.20
C ASP A 53 -21.78 -14.68 7.60
N GLU A 54 -23.10 -14.80 7.68
CA GLU A 54 -23.87 -14.63 8.94
C GLU A 54 -23.42 -15.62 10.01
N GLY A 55 -23.11 -16.87 9.65
CA GLY A 55 -22.66 -17.89 10.59
C GLY A 55 -21.30 -17.59 11.22
N THR A 56 -20.41 -16.92 10.49
CA THR A 56 -19.14 -16.44 11.05
C THR A 56 -19.38 -15.28 12.03
N ILE A 57 -20.25 -14.34 11.70
CA ILE A 57 -20.60 -13.21 12.56
C ILE A 57 -21.33 -13.65 13.82
N GLN A 58 -22.29 -14.57 13.71
CA GLN A 58 -22.99 -15.12 14.86
C GLN A 58 -22.01 -15.81 15.83
N TYR A 59 -21.15 -16.69 15.32
CA TYR A 59 -20.10 -17.34 16.11
C TYR A 59 -19.20 -16.32 16.82
N PHE A 60 -18.80 -15.25 16.10
CA PHE A 60 -17.97 -14.20 16.67
C PHE A 60 -18.66 -13.46 17.81
N LEU A 61 -19.90 -13.05 17.64
CA LEU A 61 -20.67 -12.33 18.67
C LEU A 61 -20.98 -13.19 19.90
N GLU A 62 -21.16 -14.50 19.72
CA GLU A 62 -21.30 -15.44 20.83
C GLU A 62 -20.01 -15.56 21.65
N LYS A 63 -18.84 -15.54 21.00
CA LYS A 63 -17.53 -15.60 21.68
C LYS A 63 -17.07 -14.26 22.25
N HIS A 64 -17.47 -13.17 21.66
CA HIS A 64 -17.03 -11.80 21.97
C HIS A 64 -18.23 -10.92 22.34
N PRO A 65 -18.86 -11.11 23.54
CA PRO A 65 -20.04 -10.34 23.97
C PRO A 65 -19.77 -8.85 24.16
N GLU A 66 -18.48 -8.46 24.19
CA GLU A 66 -18.06 -7.08 24.18
C GLU A 66 -18.26 -6.40 22.84
N PHE A 67 -18.59 -7.14 21.77
CA PHE A 67 -18.91 -6.57 20.46
C PHE A 67 -20.42 -6.50 20.23
N GLU A 68 -20.81 -5.59 19.35
CA GLU A 68 -22.16 -5.49 18.80
C GLU A 68 -22.13 -5.29 17.30
N LEU A 69 -23.15 -5.82 16.64
CA LEU A 69 -23.34 -5.65 15.18
C LEU A 69 -24.07 -4.33 14.94
N GLU A 70 -23.38 -3.33 14.38
CA GLU A 70 -23.99 -2.06 14.06
C GLU A 70 -24.66 -2.05 12.68
N LYS A 71 -24.02 -2.71 11.70
CA LYS A 71 -24.53 -2.70 10.33
C LYS A 71 -24.17 -3.98 9.59
N GLU A 72 -25.12 -4.44 8.79
CA GLU A 72 -24.97 -5.59 7.91
C GLU A 72 -25.53 -5.25 6.53
N ILE A 73 -24.76 -5.55 5.48
CA ILE A 73 -25.14 -5.27 4.10
C ILE A 73 -24.74 -6.45 3.22
N ARG A 74 -25.66 -6.89 2.39
CA ARG A 74 -25.39 -7.83 1.30
C ARG A 74 -25.60 -7.15 -0.06
N LEU A 75 -24.50 -7.00 -0.80
CA LEU A 75 -24.49 -6.43 -2.14
C LEU A 75 -24.69 -7.54 -3.18
N TRP A 76 -25.89 -7.61 -3.74
CA TRP A 76 -26.23 -8.63 -4.72
C TRP A 76 -25.82 -8.19 -6.12
N PRO A 77 -25.23 -9.08 -6.97
CA PRO A 77 -24.79 -8.74 -8.34
C PRO A 77 -25.92 -8.25 -9.25
N HIS A 78 -27.17 -8.66 -8.99
CA HIS A 78 -28.34 -8.23 -9.76
C HIS A 78 -28.89 -6.85 -9.33
N LYS A 79 -28.41 -6.30 -8.20
CA LYS A 79 -28.82 -4.98 -7.67
C LYS A 79 -27.75 -3.91 -7.81
N VAL A 80 -26.47 -4.31 -7.83
CA VAL A 80 -25.34 -3.40 -7.94
C VAL A 80 -24.34 -3.90 -8.98
N ARG A 81 -23.58 -2.99 -9.58
CA ARG A 81 -22.48 -3.39 -10.46
C ARG A 81 -21.34 -3.99 -9.61
N GLY A 82 -21.05 -5.26 -9.81
CA GLY A 82 -19.98 -5.98 -9.09
C GLY A 82 -20.27 -7.47 -9.00
N GLU A 83 -19.34 -8.19 -8.36
CA GLU A 83 -19.42 -9.65 -8.18
C GLU A 83 -20.22 -10.05 -6.93
N GLY A 84 -20.64 -9.05 -6.14
CA GLY A 84 -21.33 -9.23 -4.86
C GLY A 84 -20.37 -9.22 -3.67
N HIS A 85 -20.90 -8.76 -2.54
CA HIS A 85 -20.19 -8.74 -1.27
C HIS A 85 -21.15 -8.88 -0.09
N TYR A 86 -20.69 -9.53 0.94
CA TYR A 86 -21.26 -9.43 2.29
C TYR A 86 -20.34 -8.54 3.13
N VAL A 87 -20.89 -7.61 3.87
CA VAL A 87 -20.13 -6.65 4.68
C VAL A 87 -20.85 -6.41 6.00
N THR A 88 -20.12 -6.48 7.12
CA THR A 88 -20.62 -6.11 8.44
C THR A 88 -19.71 -5.09 9.10
N LEU A 89 -20.29 -4.23 9.91
CA LEU A 89 -19.62 -3.32 10.81
C LEU A 89 -19.90 -3.77 12.25
N LEU A 90 -18.83 -4.12 12.96
CA LEU A 90 -18.84 -4.56 14.35
C LEU A 90 -18.18 -3.50 15.22
N HIS A 91 -18.77 -3.15 16.33
CA HIS A 91 -18.26 -2.18 17.29
C HIS A 91 -17.84 -2.89 18.57
N LYS A 92 -16.63 -2.65 19.07
CA LYS A 92 -16.18 -3.07 20.38
C LYS A 92 -16.62 -2.05 21.40
N LYS A 93 -17.52 -2.42 22.30
CA LYS A 93 -18.06 -1.54 23.34
C LYS A 93 -16.93 -0.89 24.13
N GLU A 94 -17.20 0.32 24.65
CA GLU A 94 -16.27 0.98 25.54
C GLU A 94 -16.02 0.13 26.79
N ALA A 95 -14.79 0.09 27.25
CA ALA A 95 -14.49 -0.57 28.51
C ALA A 95 -15.05 0.26 29.68
N THR A 96 -15.92 -0.33 30.49
CA THR A 96 -16.35 0.25 31.77
C THR A 96 -15.25 -0.02 32.80
N GLY A 97 -14.17 0.80 32.82
CA GLY A 97 -13.08 0.63 33.78
C GLY A 97 -11.80 1.33 33.35
N ASP A 98 -10.83 1.34 34.26
CA ASP A 98 -9.53 1.91 34.03
C ASP A 98 -8.77 1.11 32.94
N LEU A 99 -8.46 1.74 31.80
CA LEU A 99 -7.74 1.14 30.67
C LEU A 99 -6.26 0.85 30.95
N THR A 100 -5.81 1.01 32.20
CA THR A 100 -4.43 0.76 32.63
C THR A 100 -4.01 -0.72 32.48
N GLY A 101 -4.94 -1.64 32.23
CA GLY A 101 -4.68 -3.07 31.99
C GLY A 101 -4.33 -3.47 30.57
N PHE A 102 -4.46 -2.59 29.58
CA PHE A 102 -3.88 -2.86 28.28
C PHE A 102 -2.37 -2.80 28.40
N PRO A 103 -1.62 -3.82 27.96
CA PRO A 103 -0.16 -3.78 27.99
C PRO A 103 0.28 -2.44 27.41
N GLY A 104 0.95 -1.65 28.24
CA GLY A 104 1.36 -0.28 27.91
C GLY A 104 1.96 -0.25 26.52
N GLY A 105 1.60 0.74 25.74
CA GLY A 105 1.79 0.80 24.29
C GLY A 105 3.10 0.19 23.85
N ALA A 106 3.09 -0.53 22.74
CA ALA A 106 4.29 -1.14 22.18
C ALA A 106 5.45 -0.14 22.22
N ALA A 107 6.64 -0.61 22.59
CA ALA A 107 7.82 0.23 22.59
C ALA A 107 7.91 0.96 21.25
N MET A 108 8.22 2.25 21.30
CA MET A 108 8.36 3.05 20.08
C MET A 108 9.71 2.79 19.43
N HIS A 109 9.73 2.85 18.11
CA HIS A 109 10.96 2.70 17.33
C HIS A 109 12.00 3.78 17.74
N ASN A 110 13.23 3.35 18.01
CA ASN A 110 14.33 4.26 18.32
C ASN A 110 14.93 4.81 17.02
N TYR A 111 14.53 6.01 16.62
CA TYR A 111 15.00 6.67 15.42
C TYR A 111 16.46 7.12 15.56
N GLN A 112 17.31 6.66 14.66
CA GLN A 112 18.72 7.02 14.61
C GLN A 112 19.11 7.49 13.21
N LYS A 113 20.06 8.44 13.16
CA LYS A 113 20.57 8.93 11.88
C LYS A 113 21.24 7.80 11.09
N THR A 114 20.75 7.56 9.88
CA THR A 114 21.28 6.53 8.96
C THR A 114 22.47 7.08 8.20
N LYS A 115 23.59 6.35 8.18
CA LYS A 115 24.81 6.71 7.42
C LYS A 115 24.68 6.25 5.96
N GLY A 116 25.44 6.90 5.05
CA GLY A 116 25.55 6.50 3.65
C GLY A 116 24.36 6.90 2.77
N VAL A 117 23.57 7.89 3.20
CA VAL A 117 22.39 8.39 2.47
C VAL A 117 22.64 9.67 1.66
N ASP A 118 23.88 10.13 1.57
CA ASP A 118 24.25 11.39 0.90
C ASP A 118 23.77 11.45 -0.54
N SER A 119 23.91 10.33 -1.29
CA SER A 119 23.44 10.25 -2.67
C SER A 119 21.92 10.39 -2.85
N PHE A 120 21.13 10.14 -1.81
CA PHE A 120 19.71 10.46 -1.79
C PHE A 120 19.47 11.95 -1.73
N PHE A 121 20.18 12.67 -0.87
CA PHE A 121 20.07 14.14 -0.78
C PHE A 121 20.58 14.83 -2.04
N ASP A 122 21.62 14.30 -2.67
CA ASP A 122 22.09 14.80 -3.97
C ASP A 122 21.04 14.60 -5.06
N PHE A 123 20.32 13.45 -5.06
CA PHE A 123 19.20 13.23 -5.96
C PHE A 123 18.06 14.22 -5.69
N LEU A 124 17.69 14.51 -4.44
CA LEU A 124 16.66 15.49 -4.10
C LEU A 124 16.98 16.86 -4.71
N LYS A 125 18.25 17.30 -4.60
CA LYS A 125 18.74 18.55 -5.21
C LYS A 125 18.68 18.50 -6.73
N GLU A 126 19.16 17.40 -7.35
CA GLU A 126 19.16 17.20 -8.80
C GLU A 126 17.74 17.25 -9.37
N ALA A 127 16.79 16.54 -8.79
CA ALA A 127 15.40 16.51 -9.22
C ALA A 127 14.58 17.72 -8.74
N LYS A 128 15.18 18.60 -7.93
CA LYS A 128 14.55 19.78 -7.32
C LYS A 128 13.30 19.42 -6.53
N ILE A 129 13.41 18.40 -5.66
CA ILE A 129 12.34 17.98 -4.77
C ILE A 129 12.32 18.90 -3.57
N SER A 130 11.15 19.53 -3.31
CA SER A 130 10.93 20.47 -2.22
C SER A 130 10.47 19.81 -0.91
N LEU A 131 10.14 18.51 -0.94
CA LEU A 131 9.73 17.78 0.24
C LEU A 131 10.92 17.61 1.20
N GLU A 132 10.71 17.95 2.47
CA GLU A 132 11.71 17.80 3.52
C GLU A 132 11.65 16.39 4.15
N PHE A 133 12.82 15.84 4.44
CA PHE A 133 12.97 14.53 5.05
C PHE A 133 13.73 14.65 6.37
N ASP A 134 13.15 14.19 7.47
CA ASP A 134 13.88 14.01 8.72
C ASP A 134 14.87 12.86 8.56
N GLU A 135 16.16 13.17 8.64
CA GLU A 135 17.25 12.21 8.49
C GLU A 135 17.17 11.03 9.47
N LYS A 136 16.60 11.25 10.67
CA LYS A 136 16.44 10.19 11.67
C LYS A 136 15.41 9.14 11.25
N ARG A 137 14.44 9.52 10.43
CA ARG A 137 13.40 8.64 9.92
C ARG A 137 13.81 7.88 8.65
N LEU A 138 15.02 8.13 8.14
CA LEU A 138 15.58 7.34 7.05
C LEU A 138 16.09 5.99 7.59
N SER A 139 15.75 4.89 6.93
CA SER A 139 16.19 3.55 7.29
C SER A 139 16.72 2.82 6.06
N LEU A 140 17.97 2.37 6.14
CA LEU A 140 18.63 1.61 5.07
C LEU A 140 18.63 0.13 5.43
N GLN A 141 17.93 -0.67 4.62
CA GLN A 141 17.84 -2.13 4.76
C GLN A 141 18.52 -2.78 3.56
N GLY A 142 19.75 -3.26 3.74
CA GLY A 142 20.60 -3.60 2.60
C GLY A 142 20.85 -2.37 1.74
N ASP A 143 20.46 -2.42 0.46
CA ASP A 143 20.54 -1.28 -0.47
C ASP A 143 19.25 -0.44 -0.50
N HIS A 144 18.17 -0.88 0.18
CA HIS A 144 16.85 -0.26 0.11
C HIS A 144 16.69 0.84 1.14
N LEU A 145 16.44 2.07 0.67
CA LEU A 145 16.17 3.22 1.53
C LEU A 145 14.67 3.41 1.72
N TYR A 146 14.25 3.50 2.97
CA TYR A 146 12.88 3.76 3.39
C TYR A 146 12.78 5.02 4.22
N TYR A 147 11.63 5.69 4.16
CA TYR A 147 11.25 6.76 5.07
C TYR A 147 10.19 6.25 6.03
N LEU A 148 10.52 6.18 7.31
CA LEU A 148 9.68 5.58 8.35
C LEU A 148 8.54 6.51 8.76
N PRO A 149 7.36 5.97 9.18
CA PRO A 149 6.31 6.76 9.80
C PRO A 149 6.80 7.47 11.06
N GLU A 150 6.16 8.56 11.45
CA GLU A 150 6.56 9.34 12.62
C GLU A 150 6.36 8.59 13.94
N ASN A 151 5.28 7.82 14.03
CA ASN A 151 4.91 7.07 15.24
C ASN A 151 5.00 5.55 14.99
N MET A 152 6.19 5.10 14.59
CA MET A 152 6.41 3.68 14.35
C MET A 152 6.65 2.94 15.66
N ILE A 153 6.01 1.80 15.83
CA ILE A 153 6.28 0.88 16.94
C ILE A 153 7.64 0.19 16.74
N ASP A 154 8.23 -0.30 17.82
CA ASP A 154 9.39 -1.18 17.74
C ASP A 154 9.00 -2.48 17.04
N THR A 155 9.71 -2.79 15.98
CA THR A 155 9.49 -3.98 15.15
C THR A 155 10.54 -5.05 15.37
N SER A 156 11.33 -4.94 16.42
CA SER A 156 12.35 -5.92 16.79
C SER A 156 11.71 -7.30 16.98
N GLY A 157 12.28 -8.32 16.35
CA GLY A 157 11.75 -9.68 16.36
C GLY A 157 10.60 -9.97 15.40
N LEU A 158 10.10 -8.96 14.66
CA LEU A 158 9.08 -9.15 13.64
C LEU A 158 9.69 -9.34 12.24
N ARG A 159 9.11 -10.23 11.45
CA ARG A 159 9.44 -10.34 10.02
C ARG A 159 8.69 -9.27 9.23
N LEU A 160 9.37 -8.18 8.95
CA LEU A 160 8.83 -7.09 8.14
C LEU A 160 8.99 -7.39 6.65
N LEU A 161 7.91 -7.24 5.89
CA LEU A 161 7.94 -7.26 4.42
C LEU A 161 8.24 -5.88 3.86
N ARG A 162 7.70 -4.83 4.49
CA ARG A 162 7.94 -3.42 4.16
C ARG A 162 7.78 -2.58 5.41
N CYS A 163 8.57 -1.51 5.46
CA CYS A 163 8.54 -0.58 6.58
C CYS A 163 8.62 0.85 6.05
N GLY A 164 7.49 1.54 6.06
CA GLY A 164 7.42 2.91 5.60
C GLY A 164 7.40 3.09 4.08
N TRP A 165 7.75 4.29 3.63
CA TRP A 165 7.75 4.68 2.22
C TRP A 165 9.07 4.30 1.56
N TYR A 166 9.03 3.40 0.60
CA TYR A 166 10.20 2.97 -0.15
C TYR A 166 10.65 4.07 -1.11
N LEU A 167 11.80 4.67 -0.83
CA LEU A 167 12.34 5.79 -1.59
C LEU A 167 13.16 5.32 -2.80
N GLY A 168 13.96 4.26 -2.65
CA GLY A 168 14.81 3.76 -3.72
C GLY A 168 16.00 2.96 -3.21
N ASN A 169 16.98 2.77 -4.09
CA ASN A 169 18.20 2.00 -3.78
C ASN A 169 19.43 2.90 -3.75
N ILE A 170 20.27 2.69 -2.74
CA ILE A 170 21.61 3.26 -2.68
C ILE A 170 22.60 2.25 -3.23
N LYS A 171 23.23 2.57 -4.36
CA LYS A 171 24.22 1.71 -5.01
C LYS A 171 25.56 2.43 -5.10
N LYS A 172 26.56 1.95 -4.36
CA LYS A 172 27.87 2.62 -4.27
C LYS A 172 27.71 4.11 -4.00
N ASN A 173 27.89 4.97 -4.99
CA ASN A 173 27.86 6.42 -4.84
C ASN A 173 26.67 7.06 -5.60
N ARG A 174 25.57 6.34 -5.81
CA ARG A 174 24.40 6.87 -6.52
C ARG A 174 23.09 6.37 -5.90
N PHE A 175 22.10 7.20 -5.97
CA PHE A 175 20.71 6.85 -5.62
C PHE A 175 19.92 6.51 -6.89
N GLU A 176 19.16 5.43 -6.84
CA GLU A 176 18.19 5.03 -7.89
C GLU A 176 16.78 5.14 -7.28
N PRO A 177 15.99 6.16 -7.65
CA PRO A 177 14.68 6.37 -7.07
C PRO A 177 13.70 5.25 -7.47
N SER A 178 12.82 4.87 -6.55
CA SER A 178 11.80 3.85 -6.78
C SER A 178 10.56 4.43 -7.47
N GLY A 179 9.76 3.57 -8.12
CA GLY A 179 8.42 3.95 -8.60
C GLY A 179 7.49 4.34 -7.44
N ALA A 180 7.62 3.70 -6.27
CA ALA A 180 6.85 4.04 -5.08
C ALA A 180 7.16 5.46 -4.58
N PHE A 181 8.40 5.91 -4.71
CA PHE A 181 8.77 7.29 -4.40
C PHE A 181 8.10 8.27 -5.37
N ALA A 182 8.14 7.98 -6.68
CA ALA A 182 7.51 8.84 -7.67
C ALA A 182 6.01 9.02 -7.41
N VAL A 183 5.25 7.92 -7.26
CA VAL A 183 3.79 8.00 -7.11
C VAL A 183 3.34 8.51 -5.75
N GLY A 184 4.23 8.58 -4.78
CA GLY A 184 3.98 9.19 -3.47
C GLY A 184 4.18 10.71 -3.44
N LEU A 185 4.80 11.29 -4.47
CA LEU A 185 4.98 12.74 -4.63
C LEU A 185 3.76 13.38 -5.27
N LYS A 186 3.60 14.68 -5.01
CA LYS A 186 2.75 15.57 -5.84
C LYS A 186 3.61 16.19 -6.93
N LYS A 187 3.03 16.46 -8.08
CA LYS A 187 3.71 17.20 -9.17
C LYS A 187 4.36 18.51 -8.68
N SER A 188 3.68 19.25 -7.79
CA SER A 188 4.15 20.50 -7.22
C SER A 188 5.36 20.37 -6.30
N GLU A 189 5.67 19.18 -5.83
CA GLU A 189 6.82 18.91 -4.95
C GLU A 189 8.11 18.59 -5.72
N CYS A 190 8.05 18.56 -7.07
CA CYS A 190 9.20 18.31 -7.91
C CYS A 190 9.39 19.44 -8.95
N GLY A 191 10.57 20.02 -9.01
CA GLY A 191 10.87 21.10 -9.96
C GLY A 191 11.32 20.60 -11.34
N GLN A 192 11.68 19.33 -11.49
CA GLN A 192 11.98 18.71 -12.78
C GLN A 192 10.87 17.71 -13.15
N VAL A 193 9.92 18.18 -13.96
CA VAL A 193 8.72 17.41 -14.33
C VAL A 193 8.57 17.35 -15.84
N ILE A 194 8.17 16.20 -16.36
CA ILE A 194 7.62 16.03 -17.71
C ILE A 194 6.18 15.60 -17.52
N ASP A 195 5.25 16.51 -17.85
CA ASP A 195 3.81 16.25 -17.71
C ASP A 195 3.20 15.99 -19.10
N ILE A 196 2.69 14.80 -19.29
CA ILE A 196 2.13 14.28 -20.55
C ILE A 196 0.62 14.28 -20.39
N ALA A 197 -0.12 14.66 -21.42
CA ALA A 197 -1.58 14.51 -21.41
C ALA A 197 -1.96 13.03 -21.27
N TYR A 198 -2.97 12.71 -20.47
CA TYR A 198 -3.34 11.30 -20.19
C TYR A 198 -3.77 10.53 -21.45
N ASP A 199 -4.25 11.22 -22.46
CA ASP A 199 -4.71 10.70 -23.75
C ASP A 199 -3.62 10.75 -24.85
N ASP A 200 -2.42 11.28 -24.52
CA ASP A 200 -1.27 11.26 -25.43
C ASP A 200 -0.65 9.86 -25.50
N GLN A 201 -0.30 9.46 -26.71
CA GLN A 201 0.39 8.18 -26.95
C GLN A 201 1.74 8.07 -26.22
N MET A 202 2.37 9.20 -25.88
CA MET A 202 3.59 9.21 -25.06
C MET A 202 3.36 8.62 -23.66
N ALA A 203 2.17 8.82 -23.07
CA ALA A 203 1.83 8.22 -21.78
C ALA A 203 1.79 6.67 -21.89
N VAL A 204 1.20 6.16 -22.97
CA VAL A 204 1.18 4.70 -23.24
C VAL A 204 2.59 4.16 -23.48
N LYS A 205 3.43 4.86 -24.28
CA LYS A 205 4.83 4.49 -24.49
C LYS A 205 5.62 4.45 -23.18
N TYR A 206 5.37 5.44 -22.30
CA TYR A 206 5.99 5.45 -20.98
C TYR A 206 5.59 4.22 -20.15
N LEU A 207 4.31 3.88 -20.08
CA LEU A 207 3.83 2.69 -19.37
C LEU A 207 4.32 1.37 -20.00
N LYS A 208 4.63 1.38 -21.29
CA LYS A 208 5.29 0.25 -22.00
C LYS A 208 6.79 0.19 -21.78
N CYS A 209 7.38 1.01 -20.92
CA CYS A 209 8.82 1.13 -20.66
C CYS A 209 9.63 1.56 -21.88
N GLU A 210 9.03 2.23 -22.88
CA GLU A 210 9.73 2.73 -24.04
C GLU A 210 10.48 4.03 -23.70
N THR A 211 11.56 4.28 -24.42
CA THR A 211 12.27 5.56 -24.37
C THR A 211 11.44 6.62 -25.08
N LEU A 212 11.43 7.85 -24.55
CA LEU A 212 10.65 8.95 -25.11
C LEU A 212 11.58 10.02 -25.66
N GLU A 213 11.24 10.56 -26.83
CA GLU A 213 11.85 11.79 -27.33
C GLU A 213 11.03 12.99 -26.83
N VAL A 214 11.72 13.95 -26.19
CA VAL A 214 11.11 15.11 -25.54
C VAL A 214 11.74 16.38 -26.11
N GLU A 215 11.12 16.94 -27.14
CA GLU A 215 11.71 18.01 -27.95
C GLU A 215 11.83 19.36 -27.22
N ASN A 216 10.96 19.67 -26.25
CA ASN A 216 10.85 20.99 -25.64
C ASN A 216 11.40 21.08 -24.22
N VAL A 217 12.04 20.05 -23.70
CA VAL A 217 12.61 20.04 -22.34
C VAL A 217 14.13 20.21 -22.42
N LYS A 218 14.59 21.39 -22.01
CA LYS A 218 16.04 21.68 -21.90
C LYS A 218 16.55 21.21 -20.55
N GLY A 219 17.63 20.43 -20.54
CA GLY A 219 18.29 19.97 -19.31
C GLY A 219 18.76 18.53 -19.40
N LYS A 220 19.20 18.01 -18.25
CA LYS A 220 19.64 16.62 -18.07
C LYS A 220 19.33 16.19 -16.65
N GLY A 221 19.30 14.90 -16.40
CA GLY A 221 19.14 14.35 -15.06
C GLY A 221 17.78 13.70 -14.84
N TRP A 222 17.36 13.60 -13.57
CA TRP A 222 16.14 12.95 -13.19
C TRP A 222 14.93 13.85 -13.33
N TYR A 223 13.88 13.31 -13.92
CA TYR A 223 12.58 13.97 -14.11
C TYR A 223 11.45 13.09 -13.58
N LEU A 224 10.53 13.69 -12.86
CA LEU A 224 9.26 13.07 -12.51
C LEU A 224 8.37 13.10 -13.77
N VAL A 225 7.94 11.92 -14.20
CA VAL A 225 7.01 11.79 -15.33
C VAL A 225 5.59 11.72 -14.77
N CYS A 226 4.74 12.62 -15.24
CA CYS A 226 3.34 12.72 -14.85
C CYS A 226 2.42 12.51 -16.07
N ALA A 227 1.20 12.06 -15.81
CA ALA A 227 0.08 12.10 -16.75
C ALA A 227 -0.98 13.05 -16.21
N SER A 228 -1.18 14.19 -16.90
CA SER A 228 -2.14 15.24 -16.49
C SER A 228 -2.03 15.62 -15.01
N GLY A 229 -0.80 15.80 -14.54
CA GLY A 229 -0.50 16.17 -13.17
C GLY A 229 -0.33 15.03 -12.18
N TYR A 230 -0.65 13.80 -12.55
CA TYR A 230 -0.51 12.61 -11.69
C TYR A 230 0.82 11.91 -11.94
N PRO A 231 1.69 11.74 -10.93
CA PRO A 231 2.98 11.07 -11.07
C PRO A 231 2.83 9.59 -11.48
N LEU A 232 3.55 9.19 -12.52
CA LEU A 232 3.63 7.81 -13.00
C LEU A 232 4.93 7.13 -12.58
N GLY A 233 6.04 7.88 -12.58
CA GLY A 233 7.35 7.31 -12.29
C GLY A 233 8.49 8.27 -12.65
N TRP A 234 9.68 7.72 -12.83
CA TRP A 234 10.89 8.48 -13.13
C TRP A 234 11.37 8.27 -14.57
N GLY A 235 12.05 9.28 -15.08
CA GLY A 235 12.85 9.18 -16.29
C GLY A 235 14.18 9.91 -16.13
N LYS A 236 15.19 9.53 -16.88
CA LYS A 236 16.48 10.22 -16.92
C LYS A 236 16.67 10.86 -18.29
N LEU A 237 16.63 12.21 -18.33
CA LEU A 237 16.74 12.99 -19.54
C LEU A 237 18.21 13.22 -19.89
N ALA A 238 18.56 13.02 -21.15
CA ALA A 238 19.83 13.40 -21.74
C ALA A 238 19.63 13.71 -23.22
N ASN A 239 20.07 14.90 -23.68
CA ASN A 239 20.05 15.30 -25.09
C ASN A 239 18.67 15.13 -25.78
N GLY A 240 17.59 15.53 -25.10
CA GLY A 240 16.22 15.41 -25.64
C GLY A 240 15.61 14.01 -25.53
N THR A 241 16.39 13.01 -25.15
CA THR A 241 15.93 11.62 -24.99
C THR A 241 15.70 11.31 -23.52
N LEU A 242 14.49 10.90 -23.14
CA LEU A 242 14.13 10.46 -21.80
C LEU A 242 14.26 8.94 -21.68
N LYS A 243 15.32 8.48 -21.03
CA LYS A 243 15.46 7.07 -20.67
C LYS A 243 14.44 6.72 -19.60
N ASN A 244 13.51 5.87 -19.95
CA ASN A 244 12.42 5.43 -19.08
C ASN A 244 12.94 4.63 -17.88
N LYS A 245 12.38 4.91 -16.68
CA LYS A 245 12.68 4.25 -15.41
C LYS A 245 11.43 3.68 -14.74
N TYR A 246 10.36 3.52 -15.51
CA TYR A 246 9.16 2.84 -15.05
C TYR A 246 9.50 1.39 -14.70
N PRO A 247 8.95 0.84 -13.59
CA PRO A 247 9.30 -0.53 -13.18
C PRO A 247 8.92 -1.56 -14.24
N ALA A 248 9.89 -2.35 -14.70
CA ALA A 248 9.65 -3.35 -15.75
C ALA A 248 8.57 -4.37 -15.38
N GLY A 249 8.43 -4.70 -14.09
CA GLY A 249 7.36 -5.57 -13.58
C GLY A 249 5.96 -4.96 -13.65
N TRP A 250 5.83 -3.65 -13.90
CA TRP A 250 4.56 -2.95 -14.08
C TRP A 250 4.27 -2.60 -15.53
N ARG A 251 5.13 -3.05 -16.43
CA ARG A 251 5.01 -2.78 -17.87
C ARG A 251 3.63 -3.16 -18.39
N TRP A 252 2.99 -2.22 -19.07
CA TRP A 252 1.73 -2.47 -19.75
C TRP A 252 1.94 -3.36 -20.97
N GLN A 253 1.19 -4.47 -21.06
CA GLN A 253 1.36 -5.52 -22.08
C GLN A 253 0.25 -5.56 -23.14
N SER A 254 -0.74 -4.66 -23.07
CA SER A 254 -1.86 -4.63 -24.05
C SER A 254 -1.57 -3.68 -25.21
#